data_05b968ad2606c2e1e14895031eb9a8c5
#
_entry.id   05b968ad2606c2e1e14895031eb9a8c5
#
_cell.length_a   1.000
_cell.length_b   1.000
_cell.length_c   1.000
_cell.angle_alpha   90.00
_cell.angle_beta   90.00
_cell.angle_gamma   90.00
#
_symmetry.space_group_name_H-M   'P 1'
#
loop_
_entity.id
_entity.type
_entity.pdbx_description
1 polymer ?
#
loop_
_entity_poly.entity_id
_entity_poly.type
_entity_poly.pdbx_seq_one_letter_code
_entity_poly.pdbx_strand_id
1 'polypeptide(L)'
;MAQSPLIVNVTHPRRDFTGITQVGLKAFALASAKKAELEARLPTGTLAGLEEDLGALDVAVPGAISARAGAKSATVAQTAALERAHARVQAVRTAVRNAHAPKEVQHAYGVGSALTVRSLPRIMAAMTKILDRTAEKPGEAAALGILQVDIDALKATKDEVAQANTTQEKLRASAPLGTKERNRVANRIIRATKRIKGAAAIAFADSPTELAPFNELTLGPRKSSGKAKAPPAPNGGAAKPGEPAPPATIA
;
A
#
# COMPACT_ATOMS: atom_id res chain seq x y z
N MET A 1 30.26 -23.92 14.96
CA MET A 1 29.13 -24.38 14.11
C MET A 1 28.24 -23.18 13.85
N ALA A 2 28.19 -22.71 12.61
CA ALA A 2 27.31 -21.60 12.25
C ALA A 2 25.85 -22.06 12.38
N GLN A 3 25.08 -21.41 13.24
CA GLN A 3 23.64 -21.66 13.33
C GLN A 3 23.00 -21.25 12.01
N SER A 4 22.30 -22.18 11.34
CA SER A 4 21.51 -21.87 10.15
C SER A 4 20.60 -20.67 10.44
N PRO A 5 20.55 -19.66 9.55
CA PRO A 5 19.69 -18.51 9.75
C PRO A 5 18.25 -19.00 9.87
N LEU A 6 17.66 -18.82 11.05
CA LEU A 6 16.26 -19.17 11.31
C LEU A 6 15.41 -18.42 10.28
N ILE A 7 14.71 -19.16 9.43
CA ILE A 7 13.74 -18.60 8.47
C ILE A 7 12.72 -17.80 9.28
N VAL A 8 12.88 -16.47 9.28
CA VAL A 8 11.99 -15.57 10.02
C VAL A 8 10.74 -15.39 9.17
N ASN A 9 9.62 -15.87 9.69
CA ASN A 9 8.34 -15.75 9.03
C ASN A 9 7.96 -14.26 8.89
N VAL A 10 7.83 -13.79 7.66
CA VAL A 10 7.43 -12.40 7.30
C VAL A 10 5.93 -12.22 7.21
N THR A 11 5.14 -13.25 7.44
CA THR A 11 3.67 -13.15 7.44
C THR A 11 3.19 -12.23 8.55
N HIS A 12 2.08 -11.54 8.31
CA HIS A 12 1.45 -10.68 9.31
C HIS A 12 1.13 -11.50 10.56
N PRO A 13 1.63 -11.10 11.74
CA PRO A 13 1.24 -11.76 12.98
C PRO A 13 -0.28 -11.61 13.12
N ARG A 14 -0.97 -12.73 13.43
CA ARG A 14 -2.43 -12.72 13.63
C ARG A 14 -2.84 -12.05 14.95
N ARG A 15 -2.07 -11.05 15.40
CA ARG A 15 -2.17 -10.41 16.70
C ARG A 15 -1.93 -8.93 16.55
N ASP A 16 -2.45 -8.17 17.49
CA ASP A 16 -2.22 -6.75 17.56
C ASP A 16 -0.77 -6.42 17.95
N PHE A 17 -0.16 -5.43 17.28
CA PHE A 17 1.23 -5.06 17.57
C PHE A 17 1.40 -4.50 18.97
N THR A 18 0.44 -3.71 19.46
CA THR A 18 0.43 -3.19 20.84
C THR A 18 0.44 -4.33 21.84
N GLY A 19 -0.39 -5.34 21.66
CA GLY A 19 -0.42 -6.52 22.52
C GLY A 19 0.90 -7.33 22.44
N ILE A 20 1.54 -7.40 21.27
CA ILE A 20 2.84 -8.06 21.12
C ILE A 20 3.91 -7.29 21.91
N THR A 21 3.95 -5.96 21.82
CA THR A 21 4.89 -5.12 22.57
C THR A 21 4.69 -5.28 24.07
N GLN A 22 3.46 -5.17 24.57
CA GLN A 22 3.14 -5.29 25.99
C GLN A 22 3.56 -6.64 26.57
N VAL A 23 3.21 -7.74 25.89
CA VAL A 23 3.58 -9.09 26.35
C VAL A 23 5.10 -9.32 26.22
N GLY A 24 5.74 -8.76 25.19
CA GLY A 24 7.20 -8.79 25.03
C GLY A 24 7.92 -8.07 26.17
N LEU A 25 7.48 -6.87 26.53
CA LEU A 25 8.02 -6.10 27.67
C LEU A 25 7.84 -6.85 29.00
N LYS A 26 6.66 -7.42 29.25
CA LYS A 26 6.41 -8.24 30.43
C LYS A 26 7.32 -9.47 30.46
N ALA A 27 7.49 -10.14 29.32
CA ALA A 27 8.38 -11.30 29.21
C ALA A 27 9.85 -10.94 29.46
N PHE A 28 10.30 -9.80 28.91
CA PHE A 28 11.66 -9.29 29.13
C PHE A 28 11.90 -8.96 30.59
N ALA A 29 10.98 -8.25 31.26
CA ALA A 29 11.10 -7.88 32.67
C ALA A 29 11.16 -9.13 33.58
N LEU A 30 10.25 -10.09 33.38
CA LEU A 30 10.23 -11.33 34.16
C LEU A 30 11.49 -12.17 33.93
N ALA A 31 11.96 -12.29 32.69
CA ALA A 31 13.16 -13.06 32.35
C ALA A 31 14.43 -12.37 32.84
N SER A 32 14.51 -11.05 32.85
CA SER A 32 15.63 -10.30 33.44
C SER A 32 15.69 -10.44 34.95
N ALA A 33 14.56 -10.45 35.65
CA ALA A 33 14.49 -10.67 37.10
C ALA A 33 14.92 -12.09 37.51
N LYS A 34 14.77 -13.08 36.62
CA LYS A 34 15.13 -14.50 36.83
C LYS A 34 16.21 -14.95 35.85
N LYS A 35 17.17 -14.05 35.57
CA LYS A 35 18.20 -14.28 34.56
C LYS A 35 19.05 -15.51 34.85
N ALA A 36 19.47 -15.68 36.12
CA ALA A 36 20.35 -16.77 36.49
C ALA A 36 19.75 -18.16 36.22
N GLU A 37 18.44 -18.32 36.46
CA GLU A 37 17.73 -19.59 36.31
C GLU A 37 17.37 -19.87 34.82
N LEU A 38 17.14 -18.81 34.06
CA LEU A 38 16.64 -18.90 32.68
C LEU A 38 17.74 -18.88 31.63
N GLU A 39 18.85 -18.17 31.86
CA GLU A 39 19.89 -17.93 30.85
C GLU A 39 20.51 -19.24 30.30
N ALA A 40 20.74 -20.22 31.22
CA ALA A 40 21.26 -21.52 30.83
C ALA A 40 20.30 -22.36 29.94
N ARG A 41 18.99 -22.01 29.93
CA ARG A 41 17.93 -22.70 29.20
C ARG A 41 17.50 -21.94 27.93
N LEU A 42 17.96 -20.71 27.77
CA LEU A 42 17.69 -19.88 26.63
C LEU A 42 18.89 -19.88 25.68
N PRO A 43 18.66 -19.85 24.36
CA PRO A 43 19.75 -19.60 23.42
C PRO A 43 20.44 -18.27 23.74
N THR A 44 21.77 -18.27 23.67
CA THR A 44 22.60 -17.08 23.89
C THR A 44 22.07 -15.88 23.13
N GLY A 45 21.96 -14.73 23.80
CA GLY A 45 21.49 -13.48 23.18
C GLY A 45 19.95 -13.35 23.08
N THR A 46 19.16 -14.31 23.59
CA THR A 46 17.68 -14.23 23.51
C THR A 46 17.14 -13.00 24.19
N LEU A 47 17.64 -12.62 25.37
CA LEU A 47 17.15 -11.44 26.11
C LEU A 47 17.59 -10.14 25.43
N ALA A 48 18.87 -10.03 25.06
CA ALA A 48 19.39 -8.86 24.35
C ALA A 48 18.68 -8.66 22.99
N GLY A 49 18.46 -9.74 22.24
CA GLY A 49 17.72 -9.69 21.00
C GLY A 49 16.22 -9.34 21.17
N LEU A 50 15.60 -9.70 22.31
CA LEU A 50 14.24 -9.30 22.62
C LEU A 50 14.16 -7.80 22.93
N GLU A 51 15.11 -7.26 23.67
CA GLU A 51 15.20 -5.84 23.99
C GLU A 51 15.38 -5.00 22.71
N GLU A 52 16.32 -5.39 21.86
CA GLU A 52 16.56 -4.76 20.55
C GLU A 52 15.29 -4.81 19.67
N ASP A 53 14.62 -5.96 19.59
CA ASP A 53 13.42 -6.14 18.80
C ASP A 53 12.23 -5.31 19.32
N LEU A 54 12.12 -5.11 20.63
CA LEU A 54 11.08 -4.24 21.22
C LEU A 54 11.30 -2.78 20.82
N GLY A 55 12.53 -2.26 20.89
CA GLY A 55 12.87 -0.93 20.41
C GLY A 55 12.65 -0.80 18.89
N ALA A 56 13.07 -1.80 18.10
CA ALA A 56 12.87 -1.82 16.67
C ALA A 56 11.38 -1.86 16.26
N LEU A 57 10.52 -2.56 17.02
CA LEU A 57 9.08 -2.59 16.73
C LEU A 57 8.41 -1.25 16.98
N ASP A 58 8.83 -0.52 18.01
CA ASP A 58 8.31 0.81 18.34
C ASP A 58 8.54 1.79 17.17
N VAL A 59 9.67 1.68 16.49
CA VAL A 59 9.99 2.48 15.30
C VAL A 59 9.31 1.93 14.03
N ALA A 60 9.27 0.61 13.86
CA ALA A 60 8.78 -0.03 12.63
C ALA A 60 7.27 0.10 12.45
N VAL A 61 6.47 0.20 13.52
CA VAL A 61 5.01 0.33 13.44
C VAL A 61 4.60 1.67 12.85
N PRO A 62 5.02 2.83 13.40
CA PRO A 62 4.73 4.14 12.80
C PRO A 62 5.32 4.28 11.40
N GLY A 63 6.55 3.78 11.18
CA GLY A 63 7.21 3.80 9.86
C GLY A 63 6.42 3.09 8.77
N ALA A 64 5.86 1.93 9.06
CA ALA A 64 5.01 1.19 8.11
C ALA A 64 3.67 1.90 7.82
N ILE A 65 3.10 2.59 8.81
CA ILE A 65 1.88 3.39 8.64
C ILE A 65 2.17 4.60 7.75
N SER A 66 3.25 5.33 8.05
CA SER A 66 3.69 6.50 7.29
C SER A 66 4.02 6.15 5.84
N ALA A 67 4.73 5.04 5.59
CA ALA A 67 5.04 4.57 4.24
C ALA A 67 3.78 4.28 3.41
N ARG A 68 2.75 3.69 4.02
CA ARG A 68 1.46 3.45 3.35
C ARG A 68 0.70 4.73 3.06
N ALA A 69 0.68 5.66 4.02
CA ALA A 69 0.06 6.96 3.84
C ALA A 69 0.76 7.73 2.71
N GLY A 70 2.09 7.72 2.68
CA GLY A 70 2.90 8.33 1.62
C GLY A 70 2.61 7.72 0.24
N ALA A 71 2.53 6.39 0.13
CA ALA A 71 2.19 5.72 -1.12
C ALA A 71 0.77 6.06 -1.61
N LYS A 72 -0.21 6.18 -0.70
CA LYS A 72 -1.57 6.63 -1.04
C LYS A 72 -1.57 8.08 -1.52
N SER A 73 -0.89 8.97 -0.81
CA SER A 73 -0.77 10.39 -1.19
C SER A 73 -0.10 10.56 -2.56
N ALA A 74 0.98 9.81 -2.83
CA ALA A 74 1.65 9.84 -4.13
C ALA A 74 0.74 9.36 -5.28
N THR A 75 -0.13 8.37 -5.03
CA THR A 75 -1.11 7.93 -6.03
C THR A 75 -2.14 9.01 -6.33
N VAL A 76 -2.60 9.74 -5.32
CA VAL A 76 -3.51 10.88 -5.50
C VAL A 76 -2.83 12.00 -6.29
N ALA A 77 -1.58 12.34 -5.94
CA ALA A 77 -0.80 13.35 -6.64
C ALA A 77 -0.56 12.99 -8.12
N GLN A 78 -0.22 11.73 -8.41
CA GLN A 78 -0.06 11.24 -9.78
C GLN A 78 -1.38 11.35 -10.57
N THR A 79 -2.50 10.96 -9.97
CA THR A 79 -3.81 11.07 -10.63
C THR A 79 -4.14 12.52 -10.97
N ALA A 80 -3.93 13.45 -10.03
CA ALA A 80 -4.16 14.86 -10.25
C ALA A 80 -3.23 15.46 -11.34
N ALA A 81 -1.96 15.03 -11.40
CA ALA A 81 -1.06 15.43 -12.46
C ALA A 81 -1.51 14.92 -13.85
N LEU A 82 -1.99 13.68 -13.93
CA LEU A 82 -2.53 13.10 -15.17
C LEU A 82 -3.81 13.82 -15.62
N GLU A 83 -4.69 14.20 -14.70
CA GLU A 83 -5.90 14.98 -15.03
C GLU A 83 -5.55 16.37 -15.57
N ARG A 84 -4.59 17.08 -14.96
CA ARG A 84 -4.09 18.36 -15.48
C ARG A 84 -3.48 18.21 -16.86
N ALA A 85 -2.63 17.20 -17.07
CA ALA A 85 -2.02 16.92 -18.36
C ALA A 85 -3.05 16.59 -19.43
N HIS A 86 -4.03 15.77 -19.11
CA HIS A 86 -5.14 15.45 -19.99
C HIS A 86 -5.92 16.72 -20.41
N ALA A 87 -6.26 17.59 -19.46
CA ALA A 87 -6.97 18.83 -19.71
C ALA A 87 -6.16 19.75 -20.63
N ARG A 88 -4.84 19.89 -20.42
CA ARG A 88 -3.96 20.71 -21.30
C ARG A 88 -3.89 20.16 -22.71
N VAL A 89 -3.69 18.85 -22.87
CA VAL A 89 -3.70 18.20 -24.19
C VAL A 89 -5.04 18.43 -24.91
N GLN A 90 -6.15 18.31 -24.19
CA GLN A 90 -7.48 18.56 -24.75
C GLN A 90 -7.68 20.04 -25.14
N ALA A 91 -7.18 20.98 -24.34
CA ALA A 91 -7.24 22.40 -24.65
C ALA A 91 -6.51 22.72 -25.98
N VAL A 92 -5.27 22.24 -26.15
CA VAL A 92 -4.51 22.40 -27.39
C VAL A 92 -5.25 21.77 -28.57
N ARG A 93 -5.74 20.54 -28.44
CA ARG A 93 -6.50 19.86 -29.52
C ARG A 93 -7.78 20.62 -29.88
N THR A 94 -8.41 21.23 -28.91
CA THR A 94 -9.62 22.04 -29.13
C THR A 94 -9.28 23.35 -29.85
N ALA A 95 -8.20 24.01 -29.48
CA ALA A 95 -7.72 25.20 -30.19
C ALA A 95 -7.43 24.88 -31.69
N VAL A 96 -6.70 23.79 -31.96
CA VAL A 96 -6.39 23.34 -33.34
C VAL A 96 -7.66 23.03 -34.14
N ARG A 97 -8.66 22.41 -33.48
CA ARG A 97 -9.94 22.10 -34.13
C ARG A 97 -10.73 23.37 -34.43
N ASN A 98 -10.81 24.27 -33.46
CA ASN A 98 -11.58 25.53 -33.61
C ASN A 98 -10.95 26.50 -34.60
N ALA A 99 -9.63 26.43 -34.79
CA ALA A 99 -8.92 27.17 -35.82
C ALA A 99 -9.19 26.63 -37.25
N HIS A 100 -10.06 25.59 -37.41
CA HIS A 100 -10.36 24.95 -38.69
C HIS A 100 -9.11 24.52 -39.47
N ALA A 101 -8.03 24.11 -38.76
CA ALA A 101 -6.81 23.67 -39.36
C ALA A 101 -7.03 22.50 -40.34
N PRO A 102 -6.22 22.36 -41.40
CA PRO A 102 -6.27 21.21 -42.29
C PRO A 102 -6.16 19.89 -41.52
N LYS A 103 -6.77 18.82 -42.02
CA LYS A 103 -6.78 17.50 -41.36
C LYS A 103 -5.38 17.00 -41.02
N GLU A 104 -4.41 17.23 -41.88
CA GLU A 104 -3.00 16.85 -41.65
C GLU A 104 -2.43 17.55 -40.43
N VAL A 105 -2.70 18.83 -40.26
CA VAL A 105 -2.28 19.61 -39.11
C VAL A 105 -3.02 19.10 -37.84
N GLN A 106 -4.35 18.87 -37.93
CA GLN A 106 -5.10 18.29 -36.84
C GLN A 106 -4.51 16.95 -36.36
N HIS A 107 -4.17 16.07 -37.31
CA HIS A 107 -3.52 14.78 -36.98
C HIS A 107 -2.12 14.97 -36.39
N ALA A 108 -1.35 15.96 -36.86
CA ALA A 108 -0.04 16.28 -36.30
C ALA A 108 -0.11 16.69 -34.83
N TYR A 109 -1.16 17.39 -34.40
CA TYR A 109 -1.44 17.71 -32.98
C TYR A 109 -2.22 16.61 -32.25
N GLY A 110 -2.45 15.46 -32.87
CA GLY A 110 -3.12 14.32 -32.31
C GLY A 110 -4.63 14.47 -32.12
N VAL A 111 -5.27 15.42 -32.85
CA VAL A 111 -6.73 15.51 -32.91
C VAL A 111 -7.28 14.22 -33.54
N GLY A 112 -8.33 13.65 -32.98
CA GLY A 112 -8.91 12.37 -33.42
C GLY A 112 -8.29 11.13 -32.75
N SER A 113 -7.13 11.24 -32.09
CA SER A 113 -6.54 10.12 -31.35
C SER A 113 -7.20 9.96 -29.99
N ALA A 114 -7.52 8.71 -29.61
CA ALA A 114 -8.10 8.41 -28.31
C ALA A 114 -7.15 8.81 -27.16
N LEU A 115 -7.64 9.61 -26.23
CA LEU A 115 -6.91 10.04 -25.06
C LEU A 115 -7.70 9.62 -23.82
N THR A 116 -7.06 8.83 -22.95
CA THR A 116 -7.67 8.35 -21.72
C THR A 116 -6.95 8.95 -20.53
N VAL A 117 -7.66 9.60 -19.60
CA VAL A 117 -7.12 10.28 -18.41
C VAL A 117 -6.22 9.35 -17.56
N ARG A 118 -6.56 8.06 -17.49
CA ARG A 118 -5.81 7.09 -16.66
C ARG A 118 -4.63 6.43 -17.36
N SER A 119 -4.34 6.79 -18.60
CA SER A 119 -3.25 6.18 -19.37
C SER A 119 -2.03 7.10 -19.43
N LEU A 120 -1.11 6.93 -18.48
CA LEU A 120 0.16 7.65 -18.45
C LEU A 120 0.89 7.60 -19.83
N PRO A 121 1.09 6.42 -20.46
CA PRO A 121 1.81 6.36 -21.74
C PRO A 121 1.13 7.17 -22.85
N ARG A 122 -0.22 7.13 -22.93
CA ARG A 122 -0.96 7.88 -23.96
C ARG A 122 -0.90 9.39 -23.74
N ILE A 123 -0.99 9.83 -22.47
CA ILE A 123 -0.88 11.25 -22.14
C ILE A 123 0.53 11.76 -22.44
N MET A 124 1.57 11.03 -22.02
CA MET A 124 2.96 11.40 -22.30
C MET A 124 3.25 11.47 -23.79
N ALA A 125 2.81 10.48 -24.57
CA ALA A 125 2.97 10.46 -26.01
C ALA A 125 2.23 11.62 -26.68
N ALA A 126 1.02 11.96 -26.22
CA ALA A 126 0.26 13.08 -26.76
C ALA A 126 0.94 14.43 -26.48
N MET A 127 1.45 14.64 -25.25
CA MET A 127 2.22 15.85 -24.92
C MET A 127 3.51 15.94 -25.74
N THR A 128 4.27 14.85 -25.86
CA THR A 128 5.48 14.81 -26.67
C THR A 128 5.18 15.18 -28.11
N LYS A 129 4.16 14.57 -28.72
CA LYS A 129 3.76 14.86 -30.10
C LYS A 129 3.42 16.33 -30.32
N ILE A 130 2.72 16.97 -29.38
CA ILE A 130 2.39 18.40 -29.46
C ILE A 130 3.65 19.24 -29.33
N LEU A 131 4.52 18.95 -28.36
CA LEU A 131 5.75 19.70 -28.11
C LEU A 131 6.71 19.60 -29.31
N ASP A 132 6.89 18.42 -29.88
CA ASP A 132 7.73 18.21 -31.07
C ASP A 132 7.20 19.02 -32.25
N ARG A 133 5.87 18.97 -32.49
CA ARG A 133 5.25 19.74 -33.59
C ARG A 133 5.38 21.25 -33.41
N THR A 134 5.20 21.75 -32.18
CA THR A 134 5.35 23.19 -31.89
C THR A 134 6.81 23.66 -32.03
N ALA A 135 7.78 22.77 -31.74
CA ALA A 135 9.19 23.05 -31.92
C ALA A 135 9.59 23.08 -33.42
N GLU A 136 9.05 22.14 -34.25
CA GLU A 136 9.29 22.08 -35.67
C GLU A 136 8.67 23.26 -36.44
N LYS A 137 7.45 23.69 -36.01
CA LYS A 137 6.67 24.69 -36.72
C LYS A 137 6.09 25.75 -35.78
N PRO A 138 6.93 26.61 -35.22
CA PRO A 138 6.47 27.61 -34.21
C PRO A 138 5.49 28.64 -34.83
N GLY A 139 5.66 29.02 -36.09
CA GLY A 139 4.72 29.91 -36.80
C GLY A 139 3.35 29.28 -36.99
N GLU A 140 3.26 27.97 -37.26
CA GLU A 140 1.99 27.23 -37.31
C GLU A 140 1.29 27.23 -35.98
N ALA A 141 2.02 26.97 -34.88
CA ALA A 141 1.48 26.99 -33.53
C ALA A 141 0.88 28.36 -33.17
N ALA A 142 1.62 29.44 -33.46
CA ALA A 142 1.13 30.81 -33.22
C ALA A 142 -0.13 31.13 -34.02
N ALA A 143 -0.19 30.71 -35.29
CA ALA A 143 -1.37 30.88 -36.15
C ALA A 143 -2.59 30.10 -35.66
N LEU A 144 -2.39 29.01 -34.91
CA LEU A 144 -3.44 28.23 -34.26
C LEU A 144 -3.84 28.78 -32.87
N GLY A 145 -3.26 29.91 -32.45
CA GLY A 145 -3.51 30.54 -31.16
C GLY A 145 -2.82 29.84 -29.99
N ILE A 146 -1.82 28.96 -30.26
CA ILE A 146 -1.00 28.29 -29.24
C ILE A 146 0.21 29.20 -28.97
N LEU A 147 0.23 29.84 -27.81
CA LEU A 147 1.27 30.77 -27.43
C LEU A 147 2.45 30.04 -26.75
N GLN A 148 3.61 30.71 -26.69
CA GLN A 148 4.79 30.17 -26.01
C GLN A 148 4.51 29.79 -24.56
N VAL A 149 3.70 30.60 -23.85
CA VAL A 149 3.29 30.32 -22.46
C VAL A 149 2.52 28.99 -22.33
N ASP A 150 1.73 28.62 -23.35
CA ASP A 150 0.99 27.34 -23.34
C ASP A 150 1.93 26.16 -23.57
N ILE A 151 2.92 26.35 -24.44
CA ILE A 151 3.98 25.36 -24.73
C ILE A 151 4.82 25.11 -23.47
N ASP A 152 5.27 26.19 -22.81
CA ASP A 152 6.03 26.10 -21.57
C ASP A 152 5.23 25.44 -20.44
N ALA A 153 3.96 25.79 -20.35
CA ALA A 153 3.05 25.17 -19.39
C ALA A 153 2.79 23.67 -19.67
N LEU A 154 2.73 23.27 -20.95
CA LEU A 154 2.61 21.87 -21.34
C LEU A 154 3.89 21.09 -21.01
N LYS A 155 5.08 21.69 -21.26
CA LYS A 155 6.38 21.13 -20.90
C LYS A 155 6.50 20.93 -19.40
N ALA A 156 6.21 21.96 -18.60
CA ALA A 156 6.22 21.86 -17.14
C ALA A 156 5.27 20.78 -16.62
N THR A 157 4.07 20.66 -17.22
CA THR A 157 3.10 19.62 -16.87
C THR A 157 3.61 18.21 -17.21
N LYS A 158 4.32 18.06 -18.34
CA LYS A 158 4.95 16.78 -18.72
C LYS A 158 5.98 16.35 -17.67
N ASP A 159 6.83 17.29 -17.24
CA ASP A 159 7.85 17.03 -16.21
C ASP A 159 7.20 16.71 -14.86
N GLU A 160 6.14 17.42 -14.47
CA GLU A 160 5.36 17.14 -13.27
C GLU A 160 4.79 15.71 -13.27
N VAL A 161 4.21 15.27 -14.39
CA VAL A 161 3.67 13.90 -14.53
C VAL A 161 4.79 12.86 -14.41
N ALA A 162 5.93 13.08 -15.04
CA ALA A 162 7.08 12.18 -14.96
C ALA A 162 7.61 12.06 -13.52
N GLN A 163 7.73 13.18 -12.82
CA GLN A 163 8.16 13.23 -11.42
C GLN A 163 7.15 12.54 -10.48
N ALA A 164 5.86 12.83 -10.65
CA ALA A 164 4.80 12.22 -9.86
C ALA A 164 4.76 10.69 -10.04
N ASN A 165 4.94 10.21 -11.27
CA ASN A 165 5.04 8.78 -11.56
C ASN A 165 6.26 8.15 -10.87
N THR A 166 7.43 8.73 -11.00
CA THR A 166 8.67 8.23 -10.36
C THR A 166 8.53 8.17 -8.84
N THR A 167 7.93 9.20 -8.25
CA THR A 167 7.68 9.26 -6.79
C THR A 167 6.70 8.17 -6.36
N GLN A 168 5.62 8.00 -7.09
CA GLN A 168 4.61 6.98 -6.82
C GLN A 168 5.21 5.56 -6.92
N GLU A 169 6.01 5.27 -7.94
CA GLU A 169 6.67 3.98 -8.09
C GLU A 169 7.65 3.68 -6.95
N LYS A 170 8.49 4.66 -6.56
CA LYS A 170 9.41 4.54 -5.42
C LYS A 170 8.67 4.23 -4.12
N LEU A 171 7.63 4.98 -3.81
CA LEU A 171 6.85 4.79 -2.59
C LEU A 171 6.04 3.50 -2.61
N ARG A 172 5.52 3.10 -3.77
CA ARG A 172 4.85 1.81 -3.94
C ARG A 172 5.79 0.63 -3.73
N ALA A 173 7.04 0.73 -4.18
CA ALA A 173 8.04 -0.31 -3.98
C ALA A 173 8.53 -0.38 -2.52
N SER A 174 8.66 0.75 -1.82
CA SER A 174 9.15 0.80 -0.43
C SER A 174 8.11 0.41 0.62
N ALA A 175 6.82 0.71 0.41
CA ALA A 175 5.77 0.45 1.38
C ALA A 175 5.64 -1.04 1.83
N PRO A 176 5.77 -2.05 0.94
CA PRO A 176 5.80 -3.44 1.35
C PRO A 176 7.00 -3.81 2.21
N LEU A 177 8.16 -3.17 2.00
CA LEU A 177 9.39 -3.46 2.75
C LEU A 177 9.23 -3.08 4.22
N GLY A 178 8.72 -1.89 4.52
CA GLY A 178 8.41 -1.48 5.90
C GLY A 178 7.40 -2.41 6.58
N THR A 179 6.40 -2.88 5.84
CA THR A 179 5.44 -3.87 6.36
C THR A 179 6.11 -5.22 6.66
N LYS A 180 6.98 -5.70 5.78
CA LYS A 180 7.71 -6.96 5.97
C LYS A 180 8.63 -6.88 7.18
N GLU A 181 9.37 -5.79 7.33
CA GLU A 181 10.28 -5.60 8.46
C GLU A 181 9.52 -5.54 9.79
N ARG A 182 8.48 -4.73 9.88
CA ARG A 182 7.59 -4.70 11.05
C ARG A 182 7.08 -6.10 11.43
N ASN A 183 6.61 -6.88 10.45
CA ASN A 183 6.12 -8.23 10.70
C ASN A 183 7.23 -9.18 11.16
N ARG A 184 8.45 -9.04 10.60
CA ARG A 184 9.62 -9.82 10.97
C ARG A 184 9.99 -9.58 12.43
N VAL A 185 10.09 -8.32 12.84
CA VAL A 185 10.41 -7.94 14.23
C VAL A 185 9.34 -8.47 15.18
N ALA A 186 8.07 -8.24 14.90
CA ALA A 186 6.96 -8.73 15.73
C ALA A 186 6.98 -10.26 15.89
N ASN A 187 7.28 -11.00 14.84
CA ASN A 187 7.38 -12.46 14.90
C ASN A 187 8.61 -12.93 15.70
N ARG A 188 9.72 -12.17 15.74
CA ARG A 188 10.86 -12.45 16.61
C ARG A 188 10.49 -12.28 18.07
N ILE A 189 9.80 -11.19 18.44
CA ILE A 189 9.30 -10.96 19.79
C ILE A 189 8.37 -12.09 20.24
N ILE A 190 7.40 -12.49 19.41
CA ILE A 190 6.51 -13.62 19.69
C ILE A 190 7.29 -14.89 19.95
N ARG A 191 8.33 -15.15 19.19
CA ARG A 191 9.16 -16.35 19.34
C ARG A 191 10.00 -16.30 20.62
N ALA A 192 10.63 -15.16 20.91
CA ALA A 192 11.39 -14.97 22.14
C ALA A 192 10.50 -15.14 23.38
N THR A 193 9.31 -14.53 23.40
CA THR A 193 8.33 -14.69 24.48
C THR A 193 7.94 -16.15 24.70
N LYS A 194 7.71 -16.92 23.63
CA LYS A 194 7.40 -18.36 23.74
C LYS A 194 8.58 -19.16 24.30
N ARG A 195 9.81 -18.82 23.92
CA ARG A 195 11.01 -19.47 24.45
C ARG A 195 11.19 -19.19 25.93
N ILE A 196 11.01 -17.93 26.35
CA ILE A 196 11.05 -17.53 27.76
C ILE A 196 10.01 -18.31 28.57
N LYS A 197 8.77 -18.38 28.07
CA LYS A 197 7.71 -19.16 28.72
C LYS A 197 8.07 -20.66 28.83
N GLY A 198 8.64 -21.25 27.79
CA GLY A 198 9.09 -22.63 27.76
C GLY A 198 10.25 -22.87 28.74
N ALA A 199 11.24 -21.99 28.78
CA ALA A 199 12.36 -22.06 29.72
C ALA A 199 11.90 -21.94 31.19
N ALA A 200 10.96 -21.02 31.44
CA ALA A 200 10.37 -20.84 32.78
C ALA A 200 9.57 -22.08 33.22
N ALA A 201 8.83 -22.71 32.32
CA ALA A 201 8.10 -23.95 32.65
C ALA A 201 9.02 -25.09 33.09
N ILE A 202 10.25 -25.14 32.57
CA ILE A 202 11.25 -26.11 32.98
C ILE A 202 11.97 -25.67 34.26
N ALA A 203 12.34 -24.39 34.34
CA ALA A 203 13.08 -23.85 35.47
C ALA A 203 12.28 -23.88 36.79
N PHE A 204 11.00 -23.65 36.73
CA PHE A 204 10.10 -23.48 37.86
C PHE A 204 9.02 -24.56 37.94
N ALA A 205 9.30 -25.76 37.41
CA ALA A 205 8.36 -26.88 37.42
C ALA A 205 7.86 -27.22 38.83
N ASP A 206 8.74 -27.12 39.82
CA ASP A 206 8.45 -27.43 41.24
C ASP A 206 8.06 -26.20 42.07
N SER A 207 7.95 -25.01 41.43
CA SER A 207 7.65 -23.74 42.08
C SER A 207 6.48 -23.03 41.42
N PRO A 208 5.22 -23.44 41.65
CA PRO A 208 4.03 -22.88 41.00
C PRO A 208 3.89 -21.36 41.12
N THR A 209 4.30 -20.81 42.27
CA THR A 209 4.26 -19.37 42.55
C THR A 209 5.20 -18.57 41.65
N GLU A 210 6.40 -19.10 41.35
CA GLU A 210 7.36 -18.47 40.44
C GLU A 210 6.97 -18.68 38.98
N LEU A 211 6.32 -19.78 38.67
CA LEU A 211 5.83 -20.07 37.31
C LEU A 211 4.58 -19.25 36.92
N ALA A 212 3.74 -18.89 37.89
CA ALA A 212 2.46 -18.21 37.64
C ALA A 212 2.58 -16.94 36.78
N PRO A 213 3.53 -15.99 36.99
CA PRO A 213 3.68 -14.80 36.18
C PRO A 213 4.02 -15.10 34.70
N PHE A 214 4.79 -16.18 34.44
CA PHE A 214 5.13 -16.62 33.10
C PHE A 214 3.95 -17.28 32.39
N ASN A 215 3.05 -17.93 33.10
CA ASN A 215 1.83 -18.49 32.55
C ASN A 215 0.87 -17.41 32.03
N GLU A 216 0.88 -16.24 32.68
CA GLU A 216 0.13 -15.07 32.22
C GLU A 216 0.68 -14.41 30.94
N LEU A 217 1.86 -14.79 30.46
CA LEU A 217 2.38 -14.34 29.17
C LEU A 217 1.54 -14.93 28.05
N THR A 218 0.30 -14.48 27.95
CA THR A 218 -0.62 -14.86 26.90
C THR A 218 -0.65 -13.77 25.83
N LEU A 219 -0.13 -14.11 24.69
CA LEU A 219 -0.34 -13.29 23.50
C LEU A 219 -1.84 -13.36 23.18
N GLY A 220 -2.66 -12.39 23.49
CA GLY A 220 -4.11 -12.32 23.36
C GLY A 220 -4.77 -13.11 22.21
N PRO A 221 -6.07 -13.21 22.12
CA PRO A 221 -6.73 -14.07 21.15
C PRO A 221 -6.26 -13.76 19.73
N ARG A 222 -6.07 -14.81 18.92
CA ARG A 222 -5.85 -14.63 17.47
C ARG A 222 -7.03 -13.84 16.93
N LYS A 223 -6.80 -12.64 16.38
CA LYS A 223 -7.80 -12.02 15.51
C LYS A 223 -8.13 -13.09 14.46
N SER A 224 -9.30 -13.70 14.54
CA SER A 224 -9.79 -14.52 13.44
C SER A 224 -9.76 -13.61 12.23
N SER A 225 -9.14 -14.06 11.13
CA SER A 225 -9.40 -13.45 9.84
C SER A 225 -10.87 -13.74 9.59
N GLY A 226 -11.73 -12.84 10.05
CA GLY A 226 -13.13 -12.90 9.74
C GLY A 226 -13.23 -12.77 8.23
N LYS A 227 -13.29 -13.88 7.54
CA LYS A 227 -14.09 -13.96 6.33
C LYS A 227 -15.45 -13.47 6.80
N ALA A 228 -15.76 -12.22 6.52
CA ALA A 228 -17.11 -11.74 6.68
C ALA A 228 -17.97 -12.77 5.96
N LYS A 229 -18.75 -13.54 6.75
CA LYS A 229 -19.74 -14.45 6.21
C LYS A 229 -20.62 -13.52 5.40
N ALA A 230 -20.55 -13.65 4.08
CA ALA A 230 -21.42 -12.91 3.19
C ALA A 230 -22.83 -13.04 3.77
N PRO A 231 -23.60 -11.95 3.92
CA PRO A 231 -24.96 -12.06 4.37
C PRO A 231 -25.65 -13.09 3.46
N PRO A 232 -26.46 -14.00 4.00
CA PRO A 232 -27.20 -14.96 3.17
C PRO A 232 -27.92 -14.16 2.10
N ALA A 233 -27.71 -14.53 0.85
CA ALA A 233 -28.44 -13.93 -0.27
C ALA A 233 -29.93 -13.98 0.08
N PRO A 234 -30.69 -12.89 -0.10
CA PRO A 234 -32.12 -12.94 0.12
C PRO A 234 -32.68 -14.05 -0.78
N ASN A 235 -33.37 -14.98 -0.17
CA ASN A 235 -34.08 -16.04 -0.89
C ASN A 235 -34.92 -15.38 -1.98
N GLY A 236 -34.40 -15.40 -3.20
CA GLY A 236 -35.16 -15.08 -4.38
C GLY A 236 -36.25 -16.12 -4.51
N GLY A 237 -37.43 -15.77 -4.04
CA GLY A 237 -38.63 -16.58 -4.31
C GLY A 237 -38.72 -16.77 -5.82
N ALA A 238 -38.63 -18.00 -6.26
CA ALA A 238 -38.88 -18.39 -7.63
C ALA A 238 -40.30 -17.94 -8.00
N ALA A 239 -40.42 -16.89 -8.81
CA ALA A 239 -41.64 -16.55 -9.50
C ALA A 239 -41.96 -17.74 -10.44
N LYS A 240 -43.09 -18.39 -10.22
CA LYS A 240 -43.66 -19.39 -11.15
C LYS A 240 -43.88 -18.70 -12.50
N PRO A 241 -43.43 -19.29 -13.61
CA PRO A 241 -43.84 -18.84 -14.93
C PRO A 241 -45.23 -19.36 -15.27
N GLY A 242 -46.12 -18.47 -15.70
CA GLY A 242 -47.25 -18.82 -16.50
C GLY A 242 -48.64 -18.73 -15.83
N GLU A 243 -49.21 -17.50 -15.83
CA GLU A 243 -50.66 -17.36 -15.90
C GLU A 243 -50.94 -16.27 -16.94
N PRO A 244 -51.71 -16.59 -18.03
CA PRO A 244 -52.03 -15.58 -19.06
C PRO A 244 -53.08 -14.62 -18.57
N ALA A 245 -52.90 -13.31 -18.84
CA ALA A 245 -53.82 -12.27 -18.54
C ALA A 245 -55.14 -12.45 -19.29
N PRO A 246 -56.33 -12.15 -18.65
CA PRO A 246 -57.60 -12.19 -19.33
C PRO A 246 -57.77 -11.03 -20.31
N PRO A 247 -58.58 -11.17 -21.38
CA PRO A 247 -58.73 -10.19 -22.43
C PRO A 247 -59.53 -8.98 -21.92
N ALA A 248 -59.10 -7.77 -22.35
CA ALA A 248 -59.76 -6.50 -22.12
C ALA A 248 -61.14 -6.48 -22.80
N THR A 249 -62.19 -6.25 -22.02
CA THR A 249 -63.52 -5.97 -22.53
C THR A 249 -63.59 -4.51 -22.94
N ILE A 250 -63.86 -4.30 -24.21
CA ILE A 250 -64.20 -2.98 -24.80
C ILE A 250 -65.68 -2.71 -24.57
N ALA A 251 -65.94 -1.61 -23.93
CA ALA A 251 -67.25 -0.94 -23.97
C ALA A 251 -67.02 0.59 -24.03
#